data_4be9b3b84e0217f8fdc2d06ec337feac
#
_entry.id   4be9b3b84e0217f8fdc2d06ec337feac
#
_cell.length_a   1.000
_cell.length_b   1.000
_cell.length_c   1.000
_cell.angle_alpha   90.00
_cell.angle_beta   90.00
_cell.angle_gamma   90.00
#
_symmetry.space_group_name_H-M   'P 1'
#
loop_
_entity.id
_entity.type
_entity.pdbx_description
1 polymer ?
#
loop_
_entity_poly.entity_id
_entity_poly.type
_entity_poly.pdbx_seq_one_letter_code
_entity_poly.pdbx_strand_id
1 'polypeptide(L)'
;LSFKDRNGQTQDWDIKVKLRGKFRRMNCSDIPPLKLKFKKSEFEAAGLSDFNDMKLVTQCVPDKALAQDLLKREFAAYRLYNQISPYSYRVQMLRITYIDTNSGSKRKEWAFLIEDTAQLKARLGLEACDECWNQPFDRFHTEEIRQVSIFQYLIGNPDWGIPTSKNVKLLLKDGKIIAVPYDFDFSGLVDAPYAAPNGTLGILSVKSRVYLGFEEDPQNLYNSLYSIYGNRTDLIDLIMDMKFVNRDSRIYMVEYLKDF
;
A
#
# COMPACT_ATOMS: atom_id res chain seq x y z
N LEU A 1 -14.57 13.64 -13.94
CA LEU A 1 -14.47 12.19 -13.71
C LEU A 1 -15.81 11.55 -13.99
N SER A 2 -15.82 10.56 -14.89
CA SER A 2 -17.02 9.77 -15.19
C SER A 2 -16.81 8.33 -14.76
N PHE A 3 -17.79 7.72 -14.11
CA PHE A 3 -17.75 6.30 -13.68
C PHE A 3 -19.15 5.69 -13.64
N LYS A 4 -19.22 4.38 -13.61
CA LYS A 4 -20.48 3.67 -13.38
C LYS A 4 -20.62 3.31 -11.90
N ASP A 5 -21.74 3.66 -11.31
CA ASP A 5 -22.10 3.26 -9.96
C ASP A 5 -22.49 1.78 -9.86
N ARG A 6 -22.88 1.32 -8.66
CA ARG A 6 -23.28 -0.07 -8.41
C ARG A 6 -24.53 -0.49 -9.21
N ASN A 7 -25.36 0.46 -9.62
CA ASN A 7 -26.56 0.23 -10.41
C ASN A 7 -26.28 0.31 -11.93
N GLY A 8 -25.01 0.53 -12.31
CA GLY A 8 -24.60 0.69 -13.70
C GLY A 8 -24.92 2.06 -14.31
N GLN A 9 -25.40 3.01 -13.51
CA GLN A 9 -25.69 4.37 -13.95
C GLN A 9 -24.37 5.17 -14.06
N THR A 10 -24.27 5.98 -15.12
CA THR A 10 -23.11 6.86 -15.28
C THR A 10 -23.26 8.07 -14.37
N GLN A 11 -22.21 8.30 -13.58
CA GLN A 11 -22.05 9.45 -12.72
C GLN A 11 -20.92 10.32 -13.26
N ASP A 12 -21.16 11.62 -13.38
CA ASP A 12 -20.18 12.60 -13.81
C ASP A 12 -19.92 13.60 -12.68
N TRP A 13 -18.69 13.61 -12.19
CA TRP A 13 -18.30 14.44 -11.05
C TRP A 13 -17.12 15.34 -11.40
N ASP A 14 -17.21 16.60 -11.00
CA ASP A 14 -16.10 17.56 -11.06
C ASP A 14 -15.19 17.33 -9.88
N ILE A 15 -13.95 16.95 -10.13
CA ILE A 15 -12.94 16.71 -9.10
C ILE A 15 -11.73 17.62 -9.27
N LYS A 16 -11.08 17.93 -8.15
CA LYS A 16 -9.74 18.53 -8.19
C LYS A 16 -8.69 17.43 -8.19
N VAL A 17 -7.72 17.54 -9.10
CA VAL A 17 -6.61 16.59 -9.21
C VAL A 17 -5.32 17.29 -8.84
N LYS A 18 -4.51 16.68 -7.96
CA LYS A 18 -3.17 17.18 -7.59
C LYS A 18 -2.14 16.07 -7.78
N LEU A 19 -0.95 16.45 -8.23
CA LEU A 19 0.20 15.54 -8.26
C LEU A 19 0.65 15.21 -6.84
N ARG A 20 1.05 13.95 -6.60
CA ARG A 20 1.59 13.50 -5.31
C ARG A 20 2.84 12.64 -5.50
N GLY A 21 3.53 12.32 -4.37
CA GLY A 21 4.71 11.46 -4.36
C GLY A 21 5.95 12.16 -4.93
N LYS A 22 6.95 12.43 -4.08
CA LYS A 22 8.18 13.13 -4.50
C LYS A 22 8.98 12.28 -5.49
N PHE A 23 9.27 11.01 -5.14
CA PHE A 23 10.06 10.10 -5.96
C PHE A 23 9.40 9.85 -7.32
N ARG A 24 8.15 9.39 -7.34
CA ARG A 24 7.46 9.04 -8.59
C ARG A 24 7.20 10.25 -9.50
N ARG A 25 7.06 11.46 -8.98
CA ARG A 25 6.97 12.69 -9.79
C ARG A 25 8.25 12.98 -10.56
N MET A 26 9.39 12.59 -10.04
CA MET A 26 10.71 12.84 -10.64
C MET A 26 11.15 11.70 -11.57
N ASN A 27 10.70 10.46 -11.28
CA ASN A 27 11.22 9.27 -11.91
C ASN A 27 10.19 8.52 -12.78
N CYS A 28 8.88 8.77 -12.61
CA CYS A 28 7.85 8.16 -13.46
C CYS A 28 7.55 9.04 -14.65
N SER A 29 7.67 8.49 -15.84
CA SER A 29 7.71 9.25 -17.10
C SER A 29 6.35 9.73 -17.62
N ASP A 30 5.23 9.08 -17.27
CA ASP A 30 3.94 9.36 -17.95
C ASP A 30 2.92 10.06 -17.05
N ILE A 31 2.22 9.28 -16.24
CA ILE A 31 1.18 9.80 -15.35
C ILE A 31 1.62 9.60 -13.92
N PRO A 32 2.08 10.65 -13.23
CA PRO A 32 2.48 10.53 -11.84
C PRO A 32 1.29 10.17 -10.93
N PRO A 33 1.53 9.66 -9.72
CA PRO A 33 0.49 9.43 -8.74
C PRO A 33 -0.31 10.70 -8.46
N LEU A 34 -1.62 10.54 -8.30
CA LEU A 34 -2.55 11.65 -8.16
C LEU A 34 -3.23 11.61 -6.79
N LYS A 35 -3.58 12.78 -6.29
CA LYS A 35 -4.57 12.96 -5.24
C LYS A 35 -5.85 13.47 -5.89
N LEU A 36 -6.93 12.71 -5.75
CA LEU A 36 -8.26 13.06 -6.20
C LEU A 36 -9.00 13.70 -5.05
N LYS A 37 -9.59 14.87 -5.28
CA LYS A 37 -10.41 15.55 -4.27
C LYS A 37 -11.79 15.81 -4.86
N PHE A 38 -12.78 15.17 -4.29
CA PHE A 38 -14.19 15.28 -4.63
C PHE A 38 -14.83 16.46 -3.91
N LYS A 39 -15.93 16.98 -4.42
CA LYS A 39 -16.72 17.97 -3.71
C LYS A 39 -17.51 17.27 -2.59
N LYS A 40 -17.46 17.83 -1.37
CA LYS A 40 -18.18 17.24 -0.21
C LYS A 40 -19.67 17.14 -0.47
N SER A 41 -20.28 18.19 -1.03
CA SER A 41 -21.70 18.20 -1.36
C SER A 41 -22.15 17.11 -2.33
N GLU A 42 -21.28 16.71 -3.28
CA GLU A 42 -21.57 15.59 -4.19
C GLU A 42 -21.49 14.25 -3.44
N PHE A 43 -20.54 14.08 -2.53
CA PHE A 43 -20.43 12.91 -1.66
C PHE A 43 -21.64 12.76 -0.72
N GLU A 44 -22.04 13.85 -0.06
CA GLU A 44 -23.21 13.89 0.82
C GLU A 44 -24.50 13.56 0.03
N ALA A 45 -24.70 14.17 -1.13
CA ALA A 45 -25.83 13.89 -2.00
C ALA A 45 -25.89 12.45 -2.49
N ALA A 46 -24.72 11.79 -2.65
CA ALA A 46 -24.61 10.37 -3.01
C ALA A 46 -24.70 9.42 -1.79
N GLY A 47 -24.94 9.94 -0.59
CA GLY A 47 -24.96 9.16 0.66
C GLY A 47 -23.61 8.58 1.05
N LEU A 48 -22.50 9.19 0.59
CA LEU A 48 -21.14 8.79 0.91
C LEU A 48 -20.61 9.57 2.13
N SER A 49 -19.55 9.03 2.74
CA SER A 49 -18.92 9.68 3.89
C SER A 49 -18.15 10.95 3.51
N ASP A 50 -17.89 11.85 4.49
CA ASP A 50 -17.19 13.13 4.31
C ASP A 50 -15.73 13.03 3.84
N PHE A 51 -15.19 11.82 3.70
CA PHE A 51 -13.80 11.59 3.30
C PHE A 51 -13.65 11.68 1.79
N ASN A 52 -13.58 12.90 1.30
CA ASN A 52 -13.60 13.23 -0.11
C ASN A 52 -12.22 13.29 -0.78
N ASP A 53 -11.16 12.92 -0.08
CA ASP A 53 -9.80 12.82 -0.61
C ASP A 53 -9.43 11.34 -0.85
N MET A 54 -8.87 11.01 -2.02
CA MET A 54 -8.38 9.68 -2.34
C MET A 54 -7.00 9.75 -2.99
N LYS A 55 -6.12 8.81 -2.65
CA LYS A 55 -4.81 8.67 -3.28
C LYS A 55 -4.91 7.67 -4.43
N LEU A 56 -4.54 8.09 -5.62
CA LEU A 56 -4.48 7.24 -6.80
C LEU A 56 -3.02 6.88 -7.09
N VAL A 57 -2.71 5.60 -7.08
CA VAL A 57 -1.41 5.05 -7.48
C VAL A 57 -1.49 4.68 -8.96
N THR A 58 -0.49 5.12 -9.72
CA THR A 58 -0.37 4.95 -11.16
C THR A 58 0.92 4.20 -11.51
N GLN A 59 1.09 3.85 -12.75
CA GLN A 59 2.27 3.17 -13.27
C GLN A 59 3.51 4.08 -13.24
N CYS A 60 4.72 3.48 -13.15
CA CYS A 60 5.96 4.23 -13.01
C CYS A 60 7.02 3.94 -14.09
N VAL A 61 7.02 2.80 -14.73
CA VAL A 61 8.04 2.45 -15.74
C VAL A 61 7.47 2.60 -17.17
N PRO A 62 8.33 2.87 -18.19
CA PRO A 62 7.87 3.07 -19.57
C PRO A 62 7.28 1.81 -20.20
N ASP A 63 7.83 0.62 -19.89
CA ASP A 63 7.26 -0.63 -20.37
C ASP A 63 5.90 -0.86 -19.75
N LYS A 64 4.86 -0.83 -20.58
CA LYS A 64 3.47 -0.89 -20.15
C LYS A 64 3.12 -2.23 -19.46
N ALA A 65 3.63 -3.34 -19.96
CA ALA A 65 3.32 -4.65 -19.41
C ALA A 65 3.96 -4.80 -18.03
N LEU A 66 5.23 -4.46 -17.91
CA LEU A 66 5.95 -4.45 -16.64
C LEU A 66 5.32 -3.46 -15.65
N ALA A 67 5.01 -2.24 -16.10
CA ALA A 67 4.39 -1.22 -15.25
C ALA A 67 3.06 -1.67 -14.63
N GLN A 68 2.23 -2.36 -15.42
CA GLN A 68 0.98 -2.93 -14.92
C GLN A 68 1.21 -4.06 -13.92
N ASP A 69 2.21 -4.89 -14.16
CA ASP A 69 2.56 -5.98 -13.25
C ASP A 69 3.05 -5.46 -11.90
N LEU A 70 4.00 -4.53 -11.90
CA LEU A 70 4.51 -3.92 -10.68
C LEU A 70 3.41 -3.25 -9.85
N LEU A 71 2.52 -2.50 -10.50
CA LEU A 71 1.37 -1.88 -9.86
C LEU A 71 0.46 -2.91 -9.17
N LYS A 72 0.22 -4.04 -9.85
CA LYS A 72 -0.64 -5.10 -9.32
C LYS A 72 0.03 -5.89 -8.20
N ARG A 73 1.35 -6.07 -8.24
CA ARG A 73 2.13 -6.68 -7.14
C ARG A 73 2.13 -5.76 -5.91
N GLU A 74 2.30 -4.45 -6.08
CA GLU A 74 2.17 -3.49 -4.98
C GLU A 74 0.76 -3.52 -4.38
N PHE A 75 -0.28 -3.56 -5.20
CA PHE A 75 -1.66 -3.74 -4.73
C PHE A 75 -1.83 -5.05 -3.95
N ALA A 76 -1.22 -6.14 -4.41
CA ALA A 76 -1.27 -7.42 -3.69
C ALA A 76 -0.61 -7.32 -2.31
N ALA A 77 0.51 -6.60 -2.16
CA ALA A 77 1.13 -6.36 -0.86
C ALA A 77 0.17 -5.66 0.13
N TYR A 78 -0.57 -4.63 -0.31
CA TYR A 78 -1.62 -4.03 0.52
C TYR A 78 -2.70 -5.03 0.91
N ARG A 79 -3.16 -5.86 -0.03
CA ARG A 79 -4.19 -6.87 0.23
C ARG A 79 -3.73 -7.97 1.19
N LEU A 80 -2.47 -8.38 1.09
CA LEU A 80 -1.86 -9.31 2.05
C LEU A 80 -1.86 -8.72 3.46
N TYR A 81 -1.44 -7.46 3.59
CA TYR A 81 -1.45 -6.81 4.91
C TYR A 81 -2.86 -6.60 5.46
N ASN A 82 -3.88 -6.38 4.59
CA ASN A 82 -5.28 -6.33 5.02
C ASN A 82 -5.78 -7.65 5.65
N GLN A 83 -5.18 -8.79 5.32
CA GLN A 83 -5.50 -10.09 5.96
C GLN A 83 -4.79 -10.27 7.31
N ILE A 84 -3.65 -9.61 7.50
CA ILE A 84 -2.82 -9.76 8.70
C ILE A 84 -3.29 -8.82 9.82
N SER A 85 -3.57 -7.55 9.49
CA SER A 85 -3.93 -6.55 10.49
C SER A 85 -5.10 -5.67 10.04
N PRO A 86 -6.04 -5.37 10.94
CA PRO A 86 -7.10 -4.38 10.69
C PRO A 86 -6.53 -2.95 10.55
N TYR A 87 -5.35 -2.68 11.13
CA TYR A 87 -4.68 -1.39 11.06
C TYR A 87 -3.92 -1.24 9.75
N SER A 88 -4.65 -1.31 8.66
CA SER A 88 -4.15 -1.29 7.29
C SER A 88 -5.01 -0.39 6.41
N TYR A 89 -4.38 0.23 5.41
CA TYR A 89 -5.10 1.01 4.40
C TYR A 89 -5.93 0.09 3.50
N ARG A 90 -7.20 0.41 3.29
CA ARG A 90 -8.02 -0.23 2.27
C ARG A 90 -7.59 0.24 0.89
N VAL A 91 -7.61 -0.68 -0.05
CA VAL A 91 -7.23 -0.41 -1.44
C VAL A 91 -8.27 -0.95 -2.41
N GLN A 92 -8.43 -0.25 -3.55
CA GLN A 92 -9.36 -0.64 -4.59
C GLN A 92 -8.70 -0.57 -5.96
N MET A 93 -8.62 -1.70 -6.67
CA MET A 93 -8.14 -1.75 -8.04
C MET A 93 -9.14 -1.13 -9.02
N LEU A 94 -8.63 -0.36 -9.97
CA LEU A 94 -9.43 0.35 -10.99
C LEU A 94 -8.86 0.16 -12.39
N ARG A 95 -9.75 0.30 -13.40
CA ARG A 95 -9.34 0.61 -14.78
C ARG A 95 -9.74 2.03 -15.10
N ILE A 96 -8.75 2.86 -15.42
CA ILE A 96 -8.97 4.28 -15.74
C ILE A 96 -8.77 4.51 -17.24
N THR A 97 -9.64 5.31 -17.84
CA THR A 97 -9.44 5.86 -19.17
C THR A 97 -9.10 7.34 -19.04
N TYR A 98 -7.88 7.68 -19.40
CA TYR A 98 -7.47 9.07 -19.57
C TYR A 98 -7.89 9.53 -20.96
N ILE A 99 -8.46 10.71 -21.04
CA ILE A 99 -8.88 11.34 -22.29
C ILE A 99 -8.15 12.67 -22.38
N ASP A 100 -7.31 12.83 -23.40
CA ASP A 100 -6.69 14.11 -23.73
C ASP A 100 -7.75 14.99 -24.39
N THR A 101 -8.10 16.09 -23.76
CA THR A 101 -9.14 17.00 -24.25
C THR A 101 -8.73 17.78 -25.51
N ASN A 102 -7.44 17.90 -25.84
CA ASN A 102 -6.94 18.59 -27.00
C ASN A 102 -6.95 17.68 -28.24
N SER A 103 -6.45 16.44 -28.08
CA SER A 103 -6.32 15.49 -29.18
C SER A 103 -7.48 14.51 -29.29
N GLY A 104 -8.30 14.37 -28.25
CA GLY A 104 -9.32 13.32 -28.12
C GLY A 104 -8.75 11.92 -27.91
N SER A 105 -7.43 11.79 -27.80
CA SER A 105 -6.79 10.49 -27.61
C SER A 105 -7.19 9.84 -26.29
N LYS A 106 -7.33 8.51 -26.29
CA LYS A 106 -7.75 7.74 -25.11
C LYS A 106 -6.70 6.72 -24.74
N ARG A 107 -6.36 6.67 -23.44
CA ARG A 107 -5.43 5.71 -22.88
C ARG A 107 -6.07 4.98 -21.69
N LYS A 108 -6.17 3.66 -21.79
CA LYS A 108 -6.72 2.80 -20.71
C LYS A 108 -5.58 2.19 -19.91
N GLU A 109 -5.60 2.39 -18.58
CA GLU A 109 -4.57 1.93 -17.68
C GLU A 109 -5.16 1.31 -16.41
N TRP A 110 -4.39 0.45 -15.76
CA TRP A 110 -4.67 0.02 -14.39
C TRP A 110 -4.13 1.05 -13.40
N ALA A 111 -4.86 1.25 -12.32
CA ALA A 111 -4.47 2.07 -11.18
C ALA A 111 -5.13 1.51 -9.92
N PHE A 112 -4.73 1.93 -8.75
CA PHE A 112 -5.49 1.62 -7.54
C PHE A 112 -5.65 2.83 -6.63
N LEU A 113 -6.77 2.88 -5.94
CA LEU A 113 -7.03 3.86 -4.88
C LEU A 113 -6.52 3.33 -3.55
N ILE A 114 -5.98 4.25 -2.75
CA ILE A 114 -5.68 4.02 -1.33
C ILE A 114 -6.59 4.92 -0.52
N GLU A 115 -7.15 4.36 0.54
CA GLU A 115 -7.93 5.04 1.57
C GLU A 115 -7.19 6.29 2.09
N ASP A 116 -7.90 7.38 2.34
CA ASP A 116 -7.31 8.55 3.00
C ASP A 116 -7.04 8.27 4.47
N THR A 117 -5.98 8.89 5.02
CA THR A 117 -5.60 8.69 6.42
C THR A 117 -6.69 9.17 7.40
N ALA A 118 -7.47 10.21 7.04
CA ALA A 118 -8.59 10.66 7.87
C ALA A 118 -9.69 9.60 7.91
N GLN A 119 -9.99 8.96 6.79
CA GLN A 119 -10.93 7.84 6.71
C GLN A 119 -10.45 6.62 7.51
N LEU A 120 -9.18 6.25 7.37
CA LEU A 120 -8.55 5.19 8.17
C LEU A 120 -8.71 5.47 9.67
N LYS A 121 -8.38 6.70 10.12
CA LYS A 121 -8.52 7.11 11.52
C LYS A 121 -9.95 6.97 12.02
N ALA A 122 -10.91 7.51 11.30
CA ALA A 122 -12.33 7.44 11.68
C ALA A 122 -12.83 5.99 11.75
N ARG A 123 -12.44 5.16 10.78
CA ARG A 123 -12.85 3.75 10.72
C ARG A 123 -12.34 2.91 11.90
N LEU A 124 -11.15 3.22 12.40
CA LEU A 124 -10.45 2.42 13.42
C LEU A 124 -10.40 3.09 14.80
N GLY A 125 -10.97 4.29 14.95
CA GLY A 125 -10.90 5.04 16.19
C GLY A 125 -9.48 5.47 16.53
N LEU A 126 -8.70 5.91 15.52
CA LEU A 126 -7.32 6.32 15.69
C LEU A 126 -7.20 7.83 15.74
N GLU A 127 -6.26 8.31 16.53
CA GLU A 127 -5.96 9.74 16.65
C GLU A 127 -4.66 10.11 15.93
N ALA A 128 -4.51 11.39 15.61
CA ALA A 128 -3.25 11.90 15.09
C ALA A 128 -2.18 11.86 16.19
N CYS A 129 -0.94 11.63 15.77
CA CYS A 129 0.21 11.70 16.66
C CYS A 129 1.31 12.53 16.02
N ASP A 130 1.57 13.70 16.58
CA ASP A 130 2.59 14.61 16.05
C ASP A 130 3.99 14.32 16.63
N GLU A 131 4.07 13.61 17.77
CA GLU A 131 5.32 13.32 18.49
C GLU A 131 5.62 11.81 18.60
N CYS A 132 5.08 11.00 17.68
CA CYS A 132 5.28 9.54 17.72
C CYS A 132 6.58 9.05 17.04
N TRP A 133 7.36 9.93 16.46
CA TRP A 133 8.64 9.54 15.84
C TRP A 133 9.69 9.17 16.90
N ASN A 134 10.55 8.24 16.57
CA ASN A 134 11.66 7.78 17.41
C ASN A 134 11.28 7.41 18.87
N GLN A 135 10.09 6.83 19.04
CA GLN A 135 9.62 6.38 20.35
C GLN A 135 10.12 4.97 20.67
N PRO A 136 10.35 4.63 21.96
CA PRO A 136 10.76 3.29 22.36
C PRO A 136 9.62 2.26 22.20
N PHE A 137 9.98 0.98 22.19
CA PHE A 137 9.07 -0.14 21.94
C PHE A 137 7.84 -0.17 22.86
N ASP A 138 8.00 0.15 24.14
CA ASP A 138 6.93 0.13 25.13
C ASP A 138 5.82 1.18 24.89
N ARG A 139 6.08 2.16 24.02
CA ARG A 139 5.07 3.14 23.59
C ARG A 139 4.14 2.58 22.51
N PHE A 140 4.55 1.51 21.83
CA PHE A 140 3.76 0.91 20.77
C PHE A 140 2.76 -0.13 21.29
N HIS A 141 1.70 -0.36 20.52
CA HIS A 141 0.88 -1.56 20.67
C HIS A 141 1.72 -2.76 20.22
N THR A 142 2.09 -3.58 21.17
CA THR A 142 3.17 -4.58 21.03
C THR A 142 2.92 -5.56 19.88
N GLU A 143 1.73 -6.14 19.81
CA GLU A 143 1.42 -7.13 18.78
C GLU A 143 1.36 -6.48 17.38
N GLU A 144 0.75 -5.29 17.27
CA GLU A 144 0.63 -4.60 15.98
C GLU A 144 1.98 -4.19 15.40
N ILE A 145 2.92 -3.74 16.23
CA ILE A 145 4.25 -3.38 15.75
C ILE A 145 5.07 -4.60 15.34
N ARG A 146 4.90 -5.75 16.01
CA ARG A 146 5.48 -7.02 15.59
C ARG A 146 4.93 -7.46 14.24
N GLN A 147 3.61 -7.42 14.06
CA GLN A 147 2.96 -7.78 12.78
C GLN A 147 3.46 -6.92 11.62
N VAL A 148 3.58 -5.60 11.81
CA VAL A 148 4.19 -4.71 10.81
C VAL A 148 5.62 -5.15 10.49
N SER A 149 6.45 -5.37 11.51
CA SER A 149 7.87 -5.70 11.34
C SER A 149 8.06 -7.04 10.62
N ILE A 150 7.29 -8.06 11.01
CA ILE A 150 7.32 -9.38 10.38
C ILE A 150 6.76 -9.31 8.96
N PHE A 151 5.68 -8.56 8.71
CA PHE A 151 5.14 -8.40 7.37
C PHE A 151 6.13 -7.71 6.43
N GLN A 152 6.79 -6.64 6.87
CA GLN A 152 7.82 -5.95 6.08
C GLN A 152 9.00 -6.87 5.77
N TYR A 153 9.39 -7.72 6.71
CA TYR A 153 10.41 -8.75 6.51
C TYR A 153 9.92 -9.83 5.53
N LEU A 154 8.68 -10.32 5.68
CA LEU A 154 8.05 -11.31 4.81
C LEU A 154 8.06 -10.87 3.34
N ILE A 155 7.67 -9.63 3.06
CA ILE A 155 7.65 -9.10 1.69
C ILE A 155 9.02 -8.56 1.23
N GLY A 156 10.05 -8.62 2.08
CA GLY A 156 11.39 -8.11 1.78
C GLY A 156 11.39 -6.61 1.47
N ASN A 157 10.75 -5.81 2.33
CA ASN A 157 10.75 -4.35 2.16
C ASN A 157 11.75 -3.68 3.09
N PRO A 158 12.91 -3.20 2.57
CA PRO A 158 13.89 -2.46 3.38
C PRO A 158 13.64 -0.95 3.38
N ASP A 159 12.61 -0.48 2.67
CA ASP A 159 12.33 0.96 2.48
C ASP A 159 11.35 1.52 3.51
N TRP A 160 11.41 1.03 4.74
CA TRP A 160 10.59 1.50 5.84
C TRP A 160 11.39 1.71 7.12
N GLY A 161 10.82 2.39 8.09
CA GLY A 161 11.49 2.56 9.38
C GLY A 161 10.67 3.36 10.39
N ILE A 162 10.62 2.84 11.63
CA ILE A 162 9.88 3.43 12.73
C ILE A 162 10.53 4.73 13.21
N PRO A 163 11.87 4.81 13.45
CA PRO A 163 12.49 6.02 14.00
C PRO A 163 12.25 7.27 13.15
N THR A 164 12.20 7.11 11.85
CA THR A 164 12.02 8.21 10.89
C THR A 164 10.60 8.32 10.35
N SER A 165 9.68 7.45 10.79
CA SER A 165 8.32 7.31 10.24
C SER A 165 8.31 7.12 8.72
N LYS A 166 9.35 6.46 8.18
CA LYS A 166 9.49 6.22 6.75
C LYS A 166 8.53 5.11 6.32
N ASN A 167 7.66 5.40 5.35
CA ASN A 167 6.66 4.47 4.80
C ASN A 167 5.77 3.77 5.86
N VAL A 168 5.65 4.40 7.03
CA VAL A 168 4.68 4.07 8.06
C VAL A 168 3.99 5.33 8.56
N LYS A 169 2.70 5.24 8.84
CA LYS A 169 1.95 6.29 9.53
C LYS A 169 1.79 5.90 10.99
N LEU A 170 2.34 6.71 11.88
CA LEU A 170 2.20 6.53 13.32
C LEU A 170 0.95 7.27 13.80
N LEU A 171 0.08 6.56 14.50
CA LEU A 171 -1.20 7.03 15.01
C LEU A 171 -1.37 6.55 16.46
N LEU A 172 -2.29 7.13 17.20
CA LEU A 172 -2.58 6.72 18.58
C LEU A 172 -3.89 5.96 18.68
N LYS A 173 -3.91 4.98 19.56
CA LYS A 173 -5.11 4.29 20.05
C LYS A 173 -4.90 3.90 21.51
N ASP A 174 -5.81 4.34 22.38
CA ASP A 174 -5.78 4.00 23.81
C ASP A 174 -4.41 4.27 24.46
N GLY A 175 -3.76 5.38 24.08
CA GLY A 175 -2.45 5.80 24.60
C GLY A 175 -1.25 5.03 24.04
N LYS A 176 -1.45 4.06 23.13
CA LYS A 176 -0.39 3.31 22.44
C LYS A 176 -0.27 3.72 20.99
N ILE A 177 0.95 3.64 20.47
CA ILE A 177 1.24 3.96 19.06
C ILE A 177 0.90 2.75 18.19
N ILE A 178 0.12 2.99 17.14
CA ILE A 178 -0.18 2.05 16.07
C ILE A 178 0.61 2.49 14.82
N ALA A 179 1.42 1.59 14.27
CA ALA A 179 2.13 1.79 13.02
C ALA A 179 1.32 1.22 11.86
N VAL A 180 0.99 2.05 10.86
CA VAL A 180 0.25 1.62 9.67
C VAL A 180 1.17 1.75 8.46
N PRO A 181 1.64 0.64 7.87
CA PRO A 181 2.58 0.66 6.75
C PRO A 181 1.89 1.00 5.43
N TYR A 182 2.66 1.58 4.52
CA TYR A 182 2.25 1.91 3.15
C TYR A 182 3.48 2.04 2.24
N ASP A 183 3.26 2.13 0.91
CA ASP A 183 4.31 2.32 -0.10
C ASP A 183 5.26 1.11 -0.19
N PHE A 184 4.73 -0.01 -0.72
CA PHE A 184 5.42 -1.30 -0.75
C PHE A 184 6.19 -1.56 -2.05
N ASP A 185 6.30 -0.59 -2.95
CA ASP A 185 6.86 -0.77 -4.29
C ASP A 185 8.37 -1.06 -4.31
N PHE A 186 9.10 -0.74 -3.22
CA PHE A 186 10.52 -1.06 -3.04
C PHE A 186 10.75 -2.45 -2.39
N SER A 187 9.72 -3.28 -2.25
CA SER A 187 9.84 -4.63 -1.67
C SER A 187 10.32 -5.67 -2.68
N GLY A 188 10.97 -6.72 -2.19
CA GLY A 188 11.33 -7.88 -2.99
C GLY A 188 10.13 -8.60 -3.59
N LEU A 189 8.98 -8.58 -2.92
CA LEU A 189 7.71 -9.10 -3.45
C LEU A 189 7.27 -8.38 -4.73
N VAL A 190 7.50 -7.07 -4.83
CA VAL A 190 7.19 -6.26 -6.01
C VAL A 190 8.28 -6.37 -7.06
N ASP A 191 9.54 -6.37 -6.65
CA ASP A 191 10.73 -6.51 -7.51
C ASP A 191 10.77 -5.44 -8.61
N ALA A 192 10.59 -4.19 -8.21
CA ALA A 192 10.59 -3.09 -9.16
C ALA A 192 12.01 -2.74 -9.63
N PRO A 193 12.24 -2.52 -10.93
CA PRO A 193 13.59 -2.26 -11.47
C PRO A 193 14.20 -0.93 -10.99
N TYR A 194 13.38 -0.02 -10.47
CA TYR A 194 13.83 1.23 -9.87
C TYR A 194 14.11 1.09 -8.36
N ALA A 195 13.74 -0.02 -7.74
CA ALA A 195 14.09 -0.29 -6.36
C ALA A 195 15.56 -0.71 -6.30
N ALA A 196 16.35 0.02 -5.53
CA ALA A 196 17.74 -0.30 -5.33
C ALA A 196 17.94 -0.92 -3.93
N PRO A 197 18.84 -1.93 -3.80
CA PRO A 197 19.20 -2.47 -2.51
C PRO A 197 19.82 -1.37 -1.65
N ASN A 198 19.46 -1.34 -0.37
CA ASN A 198 20.04 -0.38 0.57
C ASN A 198 21.39 -0.89 1.10
N GLY A 199 22.48 -0.39 0.52
CA GLY A 199 23.83 -0.79 0.90
C GLY A 199 24.19 -0.51 2.38
N THR A 200 23.54 0.45 3.02
CA THR A 200 23.76 0.72 4.46
C THR A 200 23.23 -0.39 5.37
N LEU A 201 22.33 -1.22 4.85
CA LEU A 201 21.79 -2.40 5.53
C LEU A 201 22.55 -3.69 5.18
N GLY A 202 23.62 -3.60 4.39
CA GLY A 202 24.41 -4.76 3.95
C GLY A 202 23.71 -5.68 2.97
N ILE A 203 22.56 -5.29 2.38
CA ILE A 203 21.83 -6.08 1.41
C ILE A 203 22.34 -5.81 -0.02
N LEU A 204 22.50 -6.89 -0.78
CA LEU A 204 23.03 -6.86 -2.15
C LEU A 204 21.93 -6.98 -3.22
N SER A 205 20.73 -7.35 -2.83
CA SER A 205 19.58 -7.55 -3.73
C SER A 205 18.32 -6.94 -3.13
N VAL A 206 17.45 -6.39 -3.98
CA VAL A 206 16.10 -5.95 -3.59
C VAL A 206 15.29 -7.12 -2.99
N LYS A 207 15.59 -8.35 -3.40
CA LYS A 207 14.93 -9.57 -2.91
C LYS A 207 15.43 -10.03 -1.54
N SER A 208 16.52 -9.46 -1.03
CA SER A 208 17.04 -9.80 0.30
C SER A 208 16.09 -9.30 1.38
N ARG A 209 15.88 -10.15 2.39
CA ARG A 209 15.09 -9.81 3.56
C ARG A 209 16.01 -9.30 4.67
N VAL A 210 15.62 -8.20 5.30
CA VAL A 210 16.26 -7.66 6.50
C VAL A 210 15.21 -7.28 7.52
N TYR A 211 15.40 -7.70 8.76
CA TYR A 211 14.50 -7.34 9.85
C TYR A 211 14.87 -5.95 10.38
N LEU A 212 13.91 -5.02 10.35
CA LEU A 212 14.08 -3.64 10.79
C LEU A 212 13.12 -3.28 11.95
N GLY A 213 12.54 -4.29 12.59
CA GLY A 213 11.73 -4.11 13.80
C GLY A 213 12.59 -3.87 15.04
N PHE A 214 11.93 -3.75 16.17
CA PHE A 214 12.62 -3.65 17.45
C PHE A 214 13.30 -4.96 17.83
N GLU A 215 14.45 -4.85 18.53
CA GLU A 215 15.07 -5.98 19.22
C GLU A 215 14.20 -6.38 20.42
N GLU A 216 13.85 -7.64 20.53
CA GLU A 216 13.07 -8.19 21.62
C GLU A 216 13.34 -9.69 21.81
N ASP A 217 12.72 -10.28 22.82
CA ASP A 217 12.81 -11.72 23.06
C ASP A 217 12.39 -12.51 21.81
N PRO A 218 13.26 -13.40 21.28
CA PRO A 218 12.97 -14.23 20.12
C PRO A 218 11.67 -15.03 20.23
N GLN A 219 11.28 -15.44 21.43
CA GLN A 219 10.05 -16.22 21.65
C GLN A 219 8.80 -15.38 21.31
N ASN A 220 8.83 -14.08 21.61
CA ASN A 220 7.73 -13.17 21.28
C ASN A 220 7.58 -13.00 19.77
N LEU A 221 8.72 -12.80 19.08
CA LEU A 221 8.74 -12.72 17.61
C LEU A 221 8.26 -14.03 16.98
N TYR A 222 8.70 -15.18 17.52
CA TYR A 222 8.29 -16.50 17.06
C TYR A 222 6.77 -16.70 17.16
N ASN A 223 6.14 -16.29 18.25
CA ASN A 223 4.70 -16.42 18.42
C ASN A 223 3.92 -15.60 17.38
N SER A 224 4.33 -14.35 17.13
CA SER A 224 3.71 -13.49 16.12
C SER A 224 3.98 -14.01 14.69
N LEU A 225 5.18 -14.50 14.43
CA LEU A 225 5.53 -15.17 13.18
C LEU A 225 4.66 -16.42 12.95
N TYR A 226 4.50 -17.25 13.97
CA TYR A 226 3.68 -18.45 13.88
C TYR A 226 2.21 -18.14 13.60
N SER A 227 1.69 -17.05 14.15
CA SER A 227 0.34 -16.56 13.83
C SER A 227 0.20 -16.21 12.34
N ILE A 228 1.17 -15.48 11.76
CA ILE A 228 1.17 -15.15 10.32
C ILE A 228 1.34 -16.41 9.47
N TYR A 229 2.24 -17.30 9.86
CA TYR A 229 2.45 -18.60 9.18
C TYR A 229 1.20 -19.48 9.21
N GLY A 230 0.43 -19.46 10.30
CA GLY A 230 -0.87 -20.16 10.39
C GLY A 230 -1.85 -19.74 9.30
N ASN A 231 -1.79 -18.51 8.86
CA ASN A 231 -2.63 -17.94 7.78
C ASN A 231 -2.02 -18.08 6.37
N ARG A 232 -0.91 -18.79 6.19
CA ARG A 232 -0.17 -18.86 4.91
C ARG A 232 -1.02 -19.34 3.74
N THR A 233 -1.94 -20.26 3.97
CA THR A 233 -2.84 -20.77 2.92
C THR A 233 -3.74 -19.66 2.40
N ASP A 234 -4.35 -18.89 3.30
CA ASP A 234 -5.24 -17.78 2.95
C ASP A 234 -4.48 -16.67 2.21
N LEU A 235 -3.23 -16.41 2.60
CA LEU A 235 -2.38 -15.43 1.90
C LEU A 235 -2.03 -15.90 0.48
N ILE A 236 -1.72 -17.19 0.30
CA ILE A 236 -1.46 -17.79 -1.02
C ILE A 236 -2.71 -17.76 -1.88
N ASP A 237 -3.84 -18.20 -1.35
CA ASP A 237 -5.12 -18.22 -2.05
C ASP A 237 -5.56 -16.81 -2.46
N LEU A 238 -5.36 -15.82 -1.59
CA LEU A 238 -5.60 -14.42 -1.92
C LEU A 238 -4.83 -13.97 -3.17
N ILE A 239 -3.54 -14.32 -3.29
CA ILE A 239 -2.75 -13.99 -4.48
C ILE A 239 -3.27 -14.76 -5.69
N MET A 240 -3.52 -16.05 -5.55
CA MET A 240 -3.96 -16.93 -6.65
C MET A 240 -5.33 -16.54 -7.19
N ASP A 241 -6.19 -15.95 -6.36
CA ASP A 241 -7.52 -15.46 -6.73
C ASP A 241 -7.53 -14.09 -7.40
N MET A 242 -6.43 -13.36 -7.38
CA MET A 242 -6.30 -12.09 -8.12
C MET A 242 -6.17 -12.33 -9.64
N LYS A 243 -7.23 -12.79 -10.30
CA LYS A 243 -7.22 -13.16 -11.73
C LYS A 243 -6.83 -12.02 -12.69
N PHE A 244 -6.89 -10.76 -12.26
CA PHE A 244 -6.42 -9.59 -13.00
C PHE A 244 -4.89 -9.42 -12.95
N VAL A 245 -4.19 -10.12 -12.05
CA VAL A 245 -2.73 -10.27 -12.02
C VAL A 245 -2.36 -11.40 -12.97
N ASN A 246 -1.33 -11.24 -13.80
CA ASN A 246 -0.89 -12.31 -14.69
C ASN A 246 -0.41 -13.54 -13.88
N ARG A 247 -0.41 -14.70 -14.53
CA ARG A 247 -0.07 -15.97 -13.89
C ARG A 247 1.35 -15.99 -13.33
N ASP A 248 2.31 -15.50 -14.11
CA ASP A 248 3.72 -15.56 -13.74
C ASP A 248 4.02 -14.68 -12.53
N SER A 249 3.42 -13.50 -12.46
CA SER A 249 3.50 -12.63 -11.28
C SER A 249 2.85 -13.25 -10.05
N ARG A 250 1.73 -13.97 -10.20
CA ARG A 250 1.12 -14.69 -9.06
C ARG A 250 2.03 -15.81 -8.56
N ILE A 251 2.59 -16.60 -9.48
CA ILE A 251 3.54 -17.66 -9.14
C ILE A 251 4.77 -17.06 -8.45
N TYR A 252 5.37 -16.02 -9.04
CA TYR A 252 6.50 -15.32 -8.44
C TYR A 252 6.23 -14.87 -6.99
N MET A 253 5.11 -14.19 -6.75
CA MET A 253 4.77 -13.73 -5.40
C MET A 253 4.57 -14.89 -4.43
N VAL A 254 3.92 -15.97 -4.86
CA VAL A 254 3.70 -17.17 -4.02
C VAL A 254 5.02 -17.87 -3.70
N GLU A 255 5.91 -18.04 -4.68
CA GLU A 255 7.23 -18.63 -4.46
C GLU A 255 8.07 -17.75 -3.53
N TYR A 256 8.05 -16.43 -3.75
CA TYR A 256 8.73 -15.49 -2.86
C TYR A 256 8.23 -15.60 -1.41
N LEU A 257 6.92 -15.73 -1.19
CA LEU A 257 6.37 -15.91 0.16
C LEU A 257 6.73 -17.28 0.76
N LYS A 258 6.80 -18.34 -0.05
CA LYS A 258 7.15 -19.69 0.43
C LYS A 258 8.62 -19.83 0.81
N ASP A 259 9.48 -18.99 0.27
CA ASP A 259 10.92 -18.94 0.59
C ASP A 259 11.19 -18.24 1.96
N PHE A 260 10.15 -17.83 2.64
CA PHE A 260 10.17 -17.27 4.00
C PHE A 260 10.03 -18.39 5.05
#